data_2c143faae06ee720c208f6b938bb3a30
#
_entry.id   2c143faae06ee720c208f6b938bb3a30
#
_cell.length_a   1.000
_cell.length_b   1.000
_cell.length_c   1.000
_cell.angle_alpha   90.00
_cell.angle_beta   90.00
_cell.angle_gamma   90.00
#
_symmetry.space_group_name_H-M   'P 1'
#
loop_
_entity.id
_entity.type
_entity.pdbx_description
1 polymer ?
#
loop_
_entity_poly.entity_id
_entity_poly.type
_entity_poly.pdbx_seq_one_letter_code
_entity_poly.pdbx_strand_id
1 'polypeptide(L)'
;MFSDTHFHFQKMAQQCKNGVEVLSLMAQNNCFFGLDIGTNSDDLLERQSFCEQTIAQITNHSLAEKAREFLYFSAGIWPDVDSIHDRINKMNELKNQINIANQNEDDTLHRKIIAVGECGLDHHWNPSGEDG
;
A
#
# COMPACT_ATOMS: atom_id res chain seq x y z
N MET A 1 -1.95 -13.88 -17.25
CA MET A 1 -2.75 -12.75 -16.72
C MET A 1 -3.23 -13.12 -15.34
N PHE A 2 -3.01 -12.27 -14.32
CA PHE A 2 -3.43 -12.49 -12.94
C PHE A 2 -3.70 -11.16 -12.24
N SER A 3 -4.35 -11.21 -11.08
CA SER A 3 -4.47 -10.09 -10.14
C SER A 3 -4.01 -10.55 -8.76
N ASP A 4 -3.50 -9.61 -7.98
CA ASP A 4 -3.23 -9.79 -6.57
C ASP A 4 -3.94 -8.68 -5.79
N THR A 5 -4.94 -9.06 -5.00
CA THR A 5 -5.78 -8.11 -4.26
C THR A 5 -5.30 -7.86 -2.84
N HIS A 6 -4.19 -8.48 -2.43
CA HIS A 6 -3.65 -8.31 -1.09
C HIS A 6 -2.16 -8.64 -1.03
N PHE A 7 -1.31 -7.63 -1.15
CA PHE A 7 0.12 -7.78 -0.89
C PHE A 7 0.68 -6.55 -0.16
N HIS A 8 1.87 -6.71 0.39
CA HIS A 8 2.63 -5.64 1.04
C HIS A 8 3.96 -5.49 0.30
N PHE A 9 4.01 -4.64 -0.71
CA PHE A 9 5.14 -4.57 -1.64
C PHE A 9 6.46 -4.27 -0.93
N GLN A 10 6.46 -3.30 -0.02
CA GLN A 10 7.68 -2.93 0.71
C GLN A 10 8.24 -4.12 1.53
N LYS A 11 7.36 -4.90 2.18
CA LYS A 11 7.76 -6.11 2.91
C LYS A 11 8.30 -7.19 1.96
N MET A 12 7.63 -7.40 0.83
CA MET A 12 8.09 -8.35 -0.20
C MET A 12 9.46 -7.95 -0.76
N ALA A 13 9.65 -6.68 -1.09
CA ALA A 13 10.91 -6.16 -1.61
C ALA A 13 12.07 -6.32 -0.61
N GLN A 14 11.80 -6.14 0.68
CA GLN A 14 12.78 -6.36 1.75
C GLN A 14 13.16 -7.84 1.88
N GLN A 15 12.18 -8.74 1.83
CA GLN A 15 12.40 -10.19 1.93
C GLN A 15 13.16 -10.75 0.71
N CYS A 16 12.75 -10.36 -0.48
CA CYS A 16 13.40 -10.80 -1.74
C CYS A 16 14.69 -10.03 -2.03
N LYS A 17 14.97 -8.95 -1.32
CA LYS A 17 16.09 -8.02 -1.53
C LYS A 17 16.17 -7.45 -2.95
N ASN A 18 15.07 -7.46 -3.69
CA ASN A 18 15.00 -6.98 -5.06
C ASN A 18 13.58 -6.58 -5.48
N GLY A 19 13.13 -5.40 -5.06
CA GLY A 19 11.81 -4.86 -5.42
C GLY A 19 11.64 -4.64 -6.93
N VAL A 20 12.72 -4.25 -7.63
CA VAL A 20 12.71 -4.05 -9.09
C VAL A 20 12.37 -5.34 -9.82
N GLU A 21 12.96 -6.46 -9.39
CA GLU A 21 12.67 -7.76 -9.97
C GLU A 21 11.24 -8.20 -9.72
N VAL A 22 10.72 -7.99 -8.51
CA VAL A 22 9.33 -8.33 -8.16
C VAL A 22 8.35 -7.61 -9.07
N LEU A 23 8.43 -6.28 -9.19
CA LEU A 23 7.53 -5.52 -10.08
C LEU A 23 7.72 -5.88 -11.56
N SER A 24 8.95 -6.11 -11.98
CA SER A 24 9.24 -6.51 -13.35
C SER A 24 8.63 -7.88 -13.69
N LEU A 25 8.73 -8.85 -12.78
CA LEU A 25 8.13 -10.17 -12.96
C LEU A 25 6.60 -10.10 -12.95
N MET A 26 5.99 -9.29 -12.09
CA MET A 26 4.54 -9.06 -12.11
C MET A 26 4.09 -8.48 -13.47
N ALA A 27 4.80 -7.47 -13.96
CA ALA A 27 4.52 -6.85 -15.26
C ALA A 27 4.73 -7.83 -16.44
N GLN A 28 5.80 -8.62 -16.45
CA GLN A 28 6.09 -9.64 -17.47
C GLN A 28 5.02 -10.73 -17.53
N ASN A 29 4.50 -11.14 -16.39
CA ASN A 29 3.45 -12.17 -16.28
C ASN A 29 2.03 -11.61 -16.45
N ASN A 30 1.91 -10.37 -16.96
CA ASN A 30 0.65 -9.70 -17.21
C ASN A 30 -0.24 -9.58 -15.96
N CYS A 31 0.33 -9.12 -14.84
CA CYS A 31 -0.46 -8.61 -13.75
C CYS A 31 -1.27 -7.41 -14.26
N PHE A 32 -2.57 -7.42 -14.11
CA PHE A 32 -3.44 -6.34 -14.56
C PHE A 32 -4.03 -5.53 -13.40
N PHE A 33 -3.95 -6.06 -12.18
CA PHE A 33 -4.40 -5.41 -10.96
C PHE A 33 -3.59 -5.91 -9.78
N GLY A 34 -3.01 -4.99 -9.03
CA GLY A 34 -2.26 -5.26 -7.81
C GLY A 34 -2.61 -4.25 -6.74
N LEU A 35 -3.12 -4.71 -5.58
CA LEU A 35 -3.49 -3.85 -4.46
C LEU A 35 -2.48 -3.97 -3.32
N ASP A 36 -1.66 -2.92 -3.16
CA ASP A 36 -0.75 -2.79 -2.02
C ASP A 36 -1.52 -2.29 -0.79
N ILE A 37 -1.49 -3.09 0.28
CA ILE A 37 -2.35 -2.93 1.44
C ILE A 37 -1.67 -2.12 2.55
N GLY A 38 -2.37 -1.07 3.01
CA GLY A 38 -1.99 -0.25 4.16
C GLY A 38 -2.26 -0.94 5.49
N THR A 39 -1.37 -0.75 6.45
CA THR A 39 -1.49 -1.31 7.80
C THR A 39 -1.36 -0.26 8.89
N ASN A 40 -0.76 0.89 8.59
CA ASN A 40 -0.55 1.97 9.56
C ASN A 40 -1.13 3.29 9.05
N SER A 41 -1.57 4.12 9.98
CA SER A 41 -2.17 5.43 9.69
C SER A 41 -1.28 6.38 8.90
N ASP A 42 0.04 6.16 8.95
CA ASP A 42 1.08 7.03 8.39
C ASP A 42 1.89 6.38 7.24
N ASP A 43 1.54 5.18 6.82
CA ASP A 43 2.36 4.41 5.86
C ASP A 43 2.07 4.71 4.37
N LEU A 44 0.93 5.33 4.04
CA LEU A 44 0.45 5.47 2.67
C LEU A 44 1.44 6.21 1.76
N LEU A 45 1.89 7.39 2.14
CA LEU A 45 2.79 8.21 1.31
C LEU A 45 4.16 7.57 1.17
N GLU A 46 4.65 6.91 2.22
CA GLU A 46 5.92 6.17 2.18
C GLU A 46 5.83 4.99 1.22
N ARG A 47 4.76 4.18 1.26
CA ARG A 47 4.54 3.05 0.37
C ARG A 47 4.44 3.48 -1.09
N GLN A 48 3.70 4.57 -1.37
CA GLN A 48 3.59 5.14 -2.71
C GLN A 48 4.95 5.62 -3.22
N SER A 49 5.69 6.36 -2.40
CA SER A 49 7.03 6.83 -2.74
C SER A 49 8.00 5.68 -2.98
N PHE A 50 7.94 4.62 -2.16
CA PHE A 50 8.77 3.43 -2.35
C PHE A 50 8.47 2.71 -3.67
N CYS A 51 7.19 2.56 -4.03
CA CYS A 51 6.79 1.99 -5.32
C CYS A 51 7.31 2.83 -6.48
N GLU A 52 7.13 4.15 -6.43
CA GLU A 52 7.59 5.08 -7.47
C GLU A 52 9.10 5.00 -7.68
N GLN A 53 9.88 5.06 -6.59
CA GLN A 53 11.34 4.93 -6.64
C GLN A 53 11.78 3.58 -7.21
N THR A 54 11.06 2.51 -6.89
CA THR A 54 11.35 1.18 -7.41
C THR A 54 11.04 1.08 -8.90
N ILE A 55 9.89 1.61 -9.34
CA ILE A 55 9.52 1.66 -10.76
C ILE A 55 10.54 2.47 -11.58
N ALA A 56 11.02 3.59 -11.03
CA ALA A 56 12.04 4.42 -11.69
C ALA A 56 13.37 3.69 -11.95
N GLN A 57 13.64 2.61 -11.22
CA GLN A 57 14.82 1.77 -11.41
C GLN A 57 14.62 0.66 -12.47
N ILE A 58 13.39 0.44 -12.94
CA ILE A 58 13.12 -0.55 -13.99
C ILE A 58 13.64 -0.01 -15.33
N THR A 59 14.68 -0.61 -15.85
CA THR A 59 15.33 -0.18 -17.11
C THR A 59 14.48 -0.42 -18.35
N ASN A 60 13.61 -1.44 -18.32
CA ASN A 60 12.66 -1.71 -19.39
C ASN A 60 11.44 -0.80 -19.26
N HIS A 61 11.37 0.23 -20.11
CA HIS A 61 10.30 1.25 -20.05
C HIS A 61 8.89 0.65 -20.16
N SER A 62 8.67 -0.34 -21.01
CA SER A 62 7.35 -1.00 -21.12
C SER A 62 6.95 -1.73 -19.86
N LEU A 63 7.89 -2.33 -19.12
CA LEU A 63 7.59 -2.97 -17.83
C LEU A 63 7.35 -1.93 -16.73
N ALA A 64 8.07 -0.82 -16.75
CA ALA A 64 7.85 0.29 -15.82
C ALA A 64 6.43 0.88 -15.98
N GLU A 65 5.99 1.14 -17.22
CA GLU A 65 4.64 1.62 -17.50
C GLU A 65 3.57 0.61 -17.04
N LYS A 66 3.73 -0.67 -17.35
CA LYS A 66 2.80 -1.71 -16.87
C LYS A 66 2.74 -1.77 -15.34
N ALA A 67 3.88 -1.60 -14.65
CA ALA A 67 3.89 -1.56 -13.19
C ALA A 67 3.11 -0.37 -12.65
N ARG A 68 3.21 0.81 -13.25
CA ARG A 68 2.38 1.97 -12.91
C ARG A 68 0.89 1.71 -13.15
N GLU A 69 0.55 1.02 -14.22
CA GLU A 69 -0.84 0.74 -14.59
C GLU A 69 -1.54 -0.19 -13.60
N PHE A 70 -0.89 -1.30 -13.21
CA PHE A 70 -1.54 -2.32 -12.38
C PHE A 70 -1.54 -2.01 -10.88
N LEU A 71 -0.64 -1.14 -10.37
CA LEU A 71 -0.53 -0.84 -8.95
C LEU A 71 -1.65 0.08 -8.47
N TYR A 72 -2.28 -0.32 -7.35
CA TYR A 72 -3.24 0.45 -6.59
C TYR A 72 -2.93 0.35 -5.09
N PHE A 73 -3.53 1.22 -4.29
CA PHE A 73 -3.26 1.29 -2.86
C PHE A 73 -4.56 1.25 -2.05
N SER A 74 -4.49 0.61 -0.90
CA SER A 74 -5.43 0.85 0.18
C SER A 74 -4.81 1.75 1.24
N ALA A 75 -5.67 2.40 2.01
CA ALA A 75 -5.28 3.17 3.19
C ALA A 75 -6.07 2.66 4.39
N GLY A 76 -5.38 2.25 5.45
CA GLY A 76 -6.05 1.62 6.58
C GLY A 76 -5.18 1.56 7.83
N ILE A 77 -5.77 1.07 8.91
CA ILE A 77 -5.14 0.94 10.21
C ILE A 77 -5.42 -0.48 10.70
N TRP A 78 -4.37 -1.24 10.89
CA TRP A 78 -4.46 -2.56 11.49
C TRP A 78 -5.00 -2.45 12.92
N PRO A 79 -5.94 -3.31 13.34
CA PRO A 79 -6.61 -3.23 14.65
C PRO A 79 -5.74 -3.83 15.77
N ASP A 80 -4.49 -3.36 15.90
CA ASP A 80 -3.67 -3.67 17.07
C ASP A 80 -4.09 -2.82 18.29
N VAL A 81 -3.63 -3.22 19.46
CA VAL A 81 -4.00 -2.58 20.73
C VAL A 81 -3.66 -1.09 20.76
N ASP A 82 -2.48 -0.73 20.29
CA ASP A 82 -2.01 0.67 20.31
C ASP A 82 -2.85 1.54 19.37
N SER A 83 -3.15 1.01 18.19
CA SER A 83 -3.99 1.70 17.20
C SER A 83 -5.43 1.89 17.70
N ILE A 84 -5.98 0.92 18.42
CA ILE A 84 -7.31 1.01 19.02
C ILE A 84 -7.34 2.07 20.13
N HIS A 85 -6.35 2.07 21.02
CA HIS A 85 -6.25 3.04 22.12
C HIS A 85 -6.09 4.47 21.60
N ASP A 86 -5.30 4.69 20.57
CA ASP A 86 -5.06 6.00 19.95
C ASP A 86 -5.90 6.26 18.69
N ARG A 87 -7.03 5.59 18.53
CA ARG A 87 -7.86 5.59 17.31
C ARG A 87 -8.20 6.96 16.74
N ILE A 88 -8.42 7.95 17.61
CA ILE A 88 -8.79 9.30 17.15
C ILE A 88 -7.61 9.96 16.42
N ASN A 89 -6.40 9.89 16.98
CA ASN A 89 -5.21 10.46 16.35
C ASN A 89 -4.84 9.67 15.09
N LYS A 90 -4.89 8.34 15.15
CA LYS A 90 -4.63 7.46 14.01
C LYS A 90 -5.57 7.72 12.84
N MET A 91 -6.87 7.92 13.10
CA MET A 91 -7.85 8.28 12.08
C MET A 91 -7.60 9.67 11.47
N ASN A 92 -7.18 10.64 12.28
CA ASN A 92 -6.84 11.97 11.78
C ASN A 92 -5.57 11.94 10.91
N GLU A 93 -4.56 11.17 11.32
CA GLU A 93 -3.34 10.95 10.57
C GLU A 93 -3.62 10.28 9.22
N LEU A 94 -4.42 9.20 9.21
CA LEU A 94 -4.83 8.53 7.98
C LEU A 94 -5.57 9.47 7.02
N LYS A 95 -6.52 10.27 7.52
CA LYS A 95 -7.21 11.29 6.71
C LYS A 95 -6.25 12.30 6.11
N ASN A 96 -5.25 12.74 6.89
CA ASN A 96 -4.24 13.68 6.41
C ASN A 96 -3.39 13.06 5.29
N GLN A 97 -2.95 11.81 5.45
CA GLN A 97 -2.20 11.07 4.42
C GLN A 97 -3.00 10.98 3.10
N ILE A 98 -4.27 10.59 3.18
CA ILE A 98 -5.15 10.49 2.00
C ILE A 98 -5.34 11.87 1.34
N ASN A 99 -5.53 12.93 2.12
CA ASN A 99 -5.69 14.27 1.59
C ASN A 99 -4.44 14.75 0.85
N ILE A 100 -3.25 14.53 1.42
CA ILE A 100 -1.97 14.88 0.78
C ILE A 100 -1.82 14.11 -0.54
N ALA A 101 -2.07 12.80 -0.53
CA ALA A 101 -1.98 11.97 -1.73
C ALA A 101 -2.93 12.46 -2.84
N ASN A 102 -4.17 12.82 -2.49
CA ASN A 102 -5.16 13.29 -3.46
C ASN A 102 -4.87 14.69 -4.00
N GLN A 103 -4.09 15.51 -3.32
CA GLN A 103 -3.69 16.85 -3.76
C GLN A 103 -2.48 16.84 -4.69
N ASN A 104 -1.78 15.74 -4.81
CA ASN A 104 -0.61 15.62 -5.69
C ASN A 104 -1.08 15.46 -7.15
N GLU A 105 -0.99 16.55 -7.92
CA GLU A 105 -1.48 16.59 -9.30
C GLU A 105 -0.54 15.90 -10.30
N ASP A 106 0.73 15.85 -10.00
CA ASP A 106 1.79 15.45 -10.94
C ASP A 106 2.10 13.94 -10.88
N ASP A 107 1.58 13.20 -9.89
CA ASP A 107 1.91 11.81 -9.69
C ASP A 107 0.71 10.88 -9.83
N THR A 108 0.79 10.02 -10.82
CA THR A 108 -0.27 9.06 -11.15
C THR A 108 -0.48 8.00 -10.06
N LEU A 109 0.56 7.60 -9.32
CA LEU A 109 0.43 6.60 -8.25
C LEU A 109 -0.27 7.15 -7.01
N HIS A 110 -0.05 8.42 -6.64
CA HIS A 110 -0.67 9.01 -5.46
C HIS A 110 -2.21 9.04 -5.53
N ARG A 111 -2.78 9.14 -6.71
CA ARG A 111 -4.24 9.12 -6.92
C ARG A 111 -4.87 7.73 -6.99
N LYS A 112 -4.09 6.67 -6.89
CA LYS A 112 -4.57 5.29 -7.04
C LYS A 112 -4.98 4.64 -5.71
N ILE A 113 -5.53 5.42 -4.78
CA ILE A 113 -6.14 4.94 -3.54
C ILE A 113 -7.58 4.55 -3.86
N ILE A 114 -7.87 3.26 -3.81
CA ILE A 114 -9.16 2.71 -4.24
C ILE A 114 -9.91 1.94 -3.15
N ALA A 115 -9.28 1.73 -2.01
CA ALA A 115 -9.87 0.97 -0.91
C ALA A 115 -9.48 1.54 0.45
N VAL A 116 -10.33 1.29 1.43
CA VAL A 116 -10.03 1.48 2.86
C VAL A 116 -9.74 0.11 3.47
N GLY A 117 -8.54 -0.05 4.03
CA GLY A 117 -8.06 -1.31 4.64
C GLY A 117 -6.52 -1.32 4.77
N GLU A 118 -5.96 -2.20 5.61
CA GLU A 118 -6.69 -3.10 6.49
C GLU A 118 -7.43 -2.33 7.60
N CYS A 119 -8.55 -2.86 8.00
CA CYS A 119 -9.31 -2.34 9.14
C CYS A 119 -10.25 -3.45 9.65
N GLY A 120 -10.71 -3.35 10.87
CA GLY A 120 -11.66 -4.30 11.42
C GLY A 120 -11.47 -4.55 12.91
N LEU A 121 -11.95 -5.70 13.36
CA LEU A 121 -11.81 -6.22 14.72
C LEU A 121 -10.91 -7.46 14.68
N ASP A 122 -9.95 -7.53 15.59
CA ASP A 122 -9.03 -8.66 15.66
C ASP A 122 -8.87 -9.14 17.11
N HIS A 123 -9.49 -10.27 17.42
CA HIS A 123 -9.38 -10.88 18.74
C HIS A 123 -8.07 -11.63 18.98
N HIS A 124 -7.27 -11.85 17.95
CA HIS A 124 -5.95 -12.46 18.11
C HIS A 124 -4.94 -11.48 18.74
N TRP A 125 -4.94 -10.25 18.24
CA TRP A 125 -4.05 -9.18 18.72
C TRP A 125 -4.63 -8.37 19.86
N ASN A 126 -5.96 -8.39 20.03
CA ASN A 126 -6.68 -7.75 21.13
C ASN A 126 -7.70 -8.73 21.77
N PRO A 127 -7.21 -9.75 22.50
CA PRO A 127 -8.06 -10.82 23.04
C PRO A 127 -8.99 -10.35 24.17
N SER A 128 -8.68 -9.24 24.86
CA SER A 128 -9.54 -8.71 25.92
C SER A 128 -10.86 -8.15 25.40
N GLY A 129 -10.88 -7.66 24.17
CA GLY A 129 -12.05 -7.03 23.58
C GLY A 129 -12.51 -5.74 24.25
N GLU A 130 -11.69 -5.16 25.16
CA GLU A 130 -12.08 -3.98 25.95
C GLU A 130 -12.38 -2.75 25.09
N ASP A 131 -11.69 -2.61 23.96
CA ASP A 131 -11.89 -1.50 23.01
C ASP A 131 -12.51 -1.96 21.66
N GLY A 132 -12.79 -3.22 21.54
CA GLY A 132 -13.43 -3.79 20.34
C GLY A 132 -14.92 -3.90 20.48
#